data_623a951ae98c905c0736b2f66bbbe8dc
#
_entry.id   623a951ae98c905c0736b2f66bbbe8dc
#
_cell.length_a   1.000
_cell.length_b   1.000
_cell.length_c   1.000
_cell.angle_alpha   90.00
_cell.angle_beta   90.00
_cell.angle_gamma   90.00
#
_symmetry.space_group_name_H-M   'P 1'
#
loop_
_entity.id
_entity.type
_entity.pdbx_description
1 polymer ?
#
loop_
_entity_poly.entity_id
_entity_poly.type
_entity_poly.pdbx_seq_one_letter_code
_entity_poly.pdbx_strand_id
1 'polypeptide(L)'
;MQFSCQPSQFIDEAEALAMAEARGEHPVALDIDAVENEFHWHDFQSTTYIVSGELTIDVRDTGERFVCGPGTVISTETPHIVHRETSDGYRPVFGIDRNPRELTMPIDTPADT
;
A
#
# COMPACT_ATOMS: atom_id res chain seq x y z
N MET A 1 4.04 16.01 1.10
CA MET A 1 2.95 15.11 1.52
C MET A 1 3.51 13.76 1.85
N GLN A 2 3.02 13.13 2.92
CA GLN A 2 3.53 11.82 3.36
C GLN A 2 3.07 10.69 2.44
N PHE A 3 1.81 10.74 1.99
CA PHE A 3 1.25 9.79 1.03
C PHE A 3 1.00 10.47 -0.31
N SER A 4 1.24 9.73 -1.38
CA SER A 4 0.90 10.13 -2.74
C SER A 4 -0.04 9.09 -3.33
N CYS A 5 -1.23 9.52 -3.76
CA CYS A 5 -2.22 8.67 -4.39
C CYS A 5 -2.48 9.20 -5.80
N GLN A 6 -1.97 8.49 -6.80
CA GLN A 6 -2.06 8.91 -8.20
C GLN A 6 -2.99 7.97 -8.96
N PRO A 7 -4.19 8.43 -9.36
CA PRO A 7 -5.12 7.59 -10.09
C PRO A 7 -4.72 7.43 -11.56
N SER A 8 -5.32 6.45 -12.23
CA SER A 8 -5.20 6.25 -13.67
C SER A 8 -3.76 6.05 -14.18
N GLN A 9 -2.95 5.34 -13.40
CA GLN A 9 -1.54 5.12 -13.73
C GLN A 9 -1.31 3.83 -14.53
N PHE A 10 -2.22 2.86 -14.45
CA PHE A 10 -2.12 1.59 -15.17
C PHE A 10 -3.52 1.04 -15.43
N ILE A 11 -3.62 0.04 -16.31
CA ILE A 11 -4.90 -0.52 -16.74
C ILE A 11 -5.18 -1.89 -16.12
N ASP A 12 -4.14 -2.72 -15.94
CA ASP A 12 -4.31 -4.09 -15.47
C ASP A 12 -3.14 -4.54 -14.60
N GLU A 13 -3.24 -5.75 -14.06
CA GLU A 13 -2.24 -6.31 -13.16
C GLU A 13 -0.88 -6.48 -13.83
N ALA A 14 -0.85 -6.86 -15.11
CA ALA A 14 0.40 -7.03 -15.84
C ALA A 14 1.17 -5.72 -15.90
N GLU A 15 0.48 -4.61 -16.13
CA GLU A 15 1.11 -3.29 -16.11
C GLU A 15 1.61 -2.91 -14.73
N ALA A 16 0.82 -3.21 -13.68
CA ALA A 16 1.23 -2.94 -12.30
C ALA A 16 2.52 -3.71 -11.94
N LEU A 17 2.59 -4.98 -12.30
CA LEU A 17 3.78 -5.80 -12.07
C LEU A 17 4.98 -5.25 -12.80
N ALA A 18 4.81 -4.83 -14.06
CA ALA A 18 5.88 -4.25 -14.85
C ALA A 18 6.38 -2.92 -14.25
N MET A 19 5.48 -2.10 -13.74
CA MET A 19 5.86 -0.84 -13.07
C MET A 19 6.68 -1.09 -11.81
N ALA A 20 6.26 -2.06 -10.98
CA ALA A 20 7.00 -2.42 -9.77
C ALA A 20 8.41 -2.93 -10.12
N GLU A 21 8.53 -3.79 -11.11
CA GLU A 21 9.82 -4.30 -11.57
C GLU A 21 10.72 -3.19 -12.11
N ALA A 22 10.15 -2.27 -12.88
CA ALA A 22 10.90 -1.15 -13.44
C ALA A 22 11.46 -0.21 -12.35
N ARG A 23 10.82 -0.17 -11.19
CA ARG A 23 11.26 0.60 -10.02
C ARG A 23 12.25 -0.16 -9.14
N GLY A 24 12.56 -1.41 -9.48
CA GLY A 24 13.43 -2.24 -8.66
C GLY A 24 12.77 -2.78 -7.39
N GLU A 25 11.44 -2.75 -7.33
CA GLU A 25 10.68 -3.27 -6.21
C GLU A 25 10.46 -4.78 -6.35
N HIS A 26 10.17 -5.44 -5.23
CA HIS A 26 9.78 -6.85 -5.21
C HIS A 26 8.25 -6.93 -5.26
N PRO A 27 7.64 -7.35 -6.38
CA PRO A 27 6.19 -7.34 -6.51
C PRO A 27 5.55 -8.56 -5.86
N VAL A 28 4.45 -8.30 -5.14
CA VAL A 28 3.62 -9.35 -4.53
C VAL A 28 2.17 -9.06 -4.87
N ALA A 29 1.54 -9.94 -5.65
CA ALA A 29 0.12 -9.83 -5.99
C ALA A 29 -0.68 -10.81 -5.14
N LEU A 30 -1.74 -10.31 -4.47
CA LEU A 30 -2.60 -11.16 -3.64
C LEU A 30 -3.97 -10.52 -3.50
N ASP A 31 -4.93 -11.32 -3.04
CA ASP A 31 -6.25 -10.82 -2.70
C ASP A 31 -6.29 -10.50 -1.20
N ILE A 32 -6.76 -9.32 -0.88
CA ILE A 32 -6.98 -8.88 0.49
C ILE A 32 -8.48 -8.92 0.76
N ASP A 33 -8.89 -9.67 1.77
CA ASP A 33 -10.27 -9.69 2.22
C ASP A 33 -10.63 -8.35 2.89
N ALA A 34 -11.91 -8.19 3.25
CA ALA A 34 -12.34 -7.00 3.95
C ALA A 34 -11.43 -6.71 5.17
N VAL A 35 -10.99 -5.48 5.29
CA VAL A 35 -10.08 -5.06 6.33
C VAL A 35 -10.57 -3.75 6.97
N GLU A 36 -10.41 -3.67 8.28
CA GLU A 36 -10.61 -2.46 9.08
C GLU A 36 -9.62 -2.57 10.23
N ASN A 37 -8.42 -2.02 10.03
CA ASN A 37 -7.36 -2.19 11.03
C ASN A 37 -7.14 -0.92 11.85
N GLU A 38 -6.30 -1.03 12.89
CA GLU A 38 -5.93 0.08 13.73
C GLU A 38 -4.78 0.87 13.12
N PHE A 39 -4.56 2.08 13.61
CA PHE A 39 -3.39 2.86 13.21
C PHE A 39 -2.12 2.09 13.51
N HIS A 40 -1.23 2.02 12.53
CA HIS A 40 0.01 1.27 12.58
C HIS A 40 1.06 1.88 11.64
N TRP A 41 2.28 1.37 11.70
CA TRP A 41 3.34 1.72 10.77
C TRP A 41 4.15 0.47 10.40
N HIS A 42 4.97 0.60 9.37
CA HIS A 42 5.83 -0.48 8.89
C HIS A 42 7.28 -0.04 8.91
N ASP A 43 8.21 -0.98 9.10
CA ASP A 43 9.64 -0.71 9.04
C ASP A 43 10.23 -0.92 7.64
N PHE A 44 9.38 -1.07 6.65
CA PHE A 44 9.76 -1.19 5.24
C PHE A 44 8.93 -0.23 4.40
N GLN A 45 9.40 0.06 3.21
CA GLN A 45 8.67 0.93 2.28
C GLN A 45 8.04 0.09 1.18
N SER A 46 6.79 0.37 0.87
CA SER A 46 6.08 -0.30 -0.22
C SER A 46 5.30 0.70 -1.06
N THR A 47 5.14 0.36 -2.34
CA THR A 47 4.22 1.03 -3.25
C THR A 47 3.04 0.10 -3.46
N THR A 48 1.82 0.62 -3.35
CA THR A 48 0.61 -0.16 -3.55
C THR A 48 -0.04 0.20 -4.88
N TYR A 49 -0.22 -0.80 -5.72
CA TYR A 49 -0.88 -0.67 -7.02
C TYR A 49 -2.24 -1.34 -6.90
N ILE A 50 -3.32 -0.57 -6.97
CA ILE A 50 -4.68 -1.11 -6.82
C ILE A 50 -5.15 -1.68 -8.17
N VAL A 51 -5.24 -3.01 -8.24
CA VAL A 51 -5.68 -3.70 -9.47
C VAL A 51 -7.20 -3.72 -9.54
N SER A 52 -7.85 -4.07 -8.45
CA SER A 52 -9.32 -4.07 -8.35
C SER A 52 -9.77 -3.80 -6.93
N GLY A 53 -11.05 -3.42 -6.76
CA GLY A 53 -11.59 -3.05 -5.48
C GLY A 53 -11.23 -1.62 -5.10
N GLU A 54 -11.43 -1.27 -3.84
CA GLU A 54 -11.20 0.09 -3.33
C GLU A 54 -10.56 0.02 -1.95
N LEU A 55 -9.57 0.88 -1.72
CA LEU A 55 -8.87 0.98 -0.44
C LEU A 55 -8.96 2.41 0.07
N THR A 56 -9.41 2.58 1.32
CA THR A 56 -9.38 3.86 2.02
C THR A 56 -8.21 3.87 3.00
N ILE A 57 -7.41 4.93 2.95
CA ILE A 57 -6.27 5.13 3.85
C ILE A 57 -6.49 6.40 4.65
N ASP A 58 -6.41 6.29 5.97
CA ASP A 58 -6.41 7.43 6.88
C ASP A 58 -5.00 7.62 7.44
N VAL A 59 -4.47 8.84 7.35
CA VAL A 59 -3.15 9.22 7.88
C VAL A 59 -3.36 9.94 9.20
N ARG A 60 -2.82 9.41 10.29
CA ARG A 60 -3.08 9.93 11.63
C ARG A 60 -2.60 11.37 11.83
N ASP A 61 -1.35 11.65 11.48
CA ASP A 61 -0.71 12.91 11.83
C ASP A 61 -1.21 14.10 11.02
N THR A 62 -1.71 13.88 9.82
CA THR A 62 -2.23 14.94 8.96
C THR A 62 -3.75 14.99 8.94
N GLY A 63 -4.43 13.92 9.36
CA GLY A 63 -5.88 13.79 9.25
C GLY A 63 -6.35 13.56 7.82
N GLU A 64 -5.45 13.30 6.87
CA GLU A 64 -5.81 13.07 5.48
C GLU A 64 -6.49 11.72 5.30
N ARG A 65 -7.42 11.67 4.35
CA ARG A 65 -8.08 10.43 3.94
C ARG A 65 -8.00 10.32 2.42
N PHE A 66 -7.55 9.16 1.96
CA PHE A 66 -7.46 8.85 0.54
C PHE A 66 -8.34 7.66 0.21
N VAL A 67 -9.21 7.81 -0.80
CA VAL A 67 -10.04 6.72 -1.33
C VAL A 67 -9.47 6.33 -2.68
N CYS A 68 -8.94 5.12 -2.79
CA CYS A 68 -8.13 4.69 -3.93
C CYS A 68 -8.80 3.51 -4.65
N GLY A 69 -9.15 3.73 -5.90
CA GLY A 69 -9.76 2.71 -6.77
C GLY A 69 -8.78 2.09 -7.75
N PRO A 70 -9.27 1.25 -8.69
CA PRO A 70 -8.42 0.57 -9.67
C PRO A 70 -7.58 1.56 -10.49
N GLY A 71 -6.33 1.20 -10.75
CA GLY A 71 -5.39 2.04 -11.49
C GLY A 71 -4.62 3.02 -10.65
N THR A 72 -4.91 3.13 -9.35
CA THR A 72 -4.23 4.05 -8.44
C THR A 72 -2.91 3.48 -7.96
N VAL A 73 -1.88 4.33 -7.94
CA VAL A 73 -0.58 4.02 -7.35
C VAL A 73 -0.43 4.83 -6.07
N ILE A 74 -0.21 4.13 -4.96
CA ILE A 74 -0.05 4.73 -3.64
C ILE A 74 1.40 4.55 -3.22
N SER A 75 2.08 5.67 -2.93
CA SER A 75 3.46 5.64 -2.45
C SER A 75 3.64 6.54 -1.24
N THR A 76 4.72 6.33 -0.50
CA THR A 76 5.04 7.09 0.70
C THR A 76 6.46 7.64 0.60
N GLU A 77 6.72 8.76 1.26
CA GLU A 77 8.06 9.35 1.30
C GLU A 77 8.99 8.61 2.26
N THR A 78 8.41 8.07 3.34
CA THR A 78 9.16 7.33 4.36
C THR A 78 8.36 6.12 4.82
N PRO A 79 9.01 5.08 5.38
CA PRO A 79 8.26 3.90 5.84
C PRO A 79 7.45 4.11 7.11
N HIS A 80 7.87 5.01 8.01
CA HIS A 80 7.30 5.12 9.35
C HIS A 80 6.09 6.05 9.44
N ILE A 81 5.18 6.01 8.45
CA ILE A 81 3.98 6.84 8.48
C ILE A 81 2.85 6.06 9.15
N VAL A 82 2.30 6.62 10.24
CA VAL A 82 1.20 6.00 10.96
C VAL A 82 -0.10 6.20 10.18
N HIS A 83 -0.71 5.10 9.79
CA HIS A 83 -1.92 5.07 8.97
C HIS A 83 -2.77 3.86 9.31
N ARG A 84 -4.00 3.85 8.79
CA ARG A 84 -4.86 2.67 8.84
C ARG A 84 -5.57 2.50 7.51
N GLU A 85 -6.04 1.29 7.25
CA GLU A 85 -6.70 0.93 6.00
C GLU A 85 -8.10 0.39 6.26
N THR A 86 -9.02 0.70 5.36
CA THR A 86 -10.39 0.18 5.36
C THR A 86 -10.74 -0.23 3.94
N SER A 87 -11.29 -1.42 3.77
CA SER A 87 -11.73 -1.93 2.47
C SER A 87 -12.74 -3.05 2.65
N ASP A 88 -13.66 -3.19 1.70
CA ASP A 88 -14.55 -4.36 1.60
C ASP A 88 -13.87 -5.53 0.90
N GLY A 89 -12.65 -5.35 0.47
CA GLY A 89 -11.86 -6.31 -0.27
C GLY A 89 -11.24 -5.66 -1.49
N TYR A 90 -9.97 -5.96 -1.76
CA TYR A 90 -9.28 -5.39 -2.92
C TYR A 90 -8.15 -6.31 -3.35
N ARG A 91 -7.70 -6.14 -4.58
CA ARG A 91 -6.54 -6.86 -5.10
C ARG A 91 -5.43 -5.87 -5.40
N PRO A 92 -4.39 -5.81 -4.57
CA PRO A 92 -3.21 -4.99 -4.84
C PRO A 92 -2.09 -5.80 -5.48
N VAL A 93 -1.17 -5.07 -6.13
CA VAL A 93 0.22 -5.48 -6.25
C VAL A 93 0.98 -4.62 -5.25
N PHE A 94 1.71 -5.24 -4.31
CA PHE A 94 2.62 -4.52 -3.43
C PHE A 94 4.02 -4.57 -4.03
N GLY A 95 4.61 -3.41 -4.26
CA GLY A 95 6.01 -3.30 -4.63
C GLY A 95 6.84 -2.98 -3.38
N ILE A 96 7.59 -3.96 -2.89
CA ILE A 96 8.28 -3.89 -1.61
C ILE A 96 9.76 -3.56 -1.83
N ASP A 97 10.35 -2.75 -0.95
CA ASP A 97 11.74 -2.27 -1.07
C ASP A 97 12.79 -3.35 -0.83
N ARG A 98 12.38 -4.55 -0.43
CA ARG A 98 13.25 -5.70 -0.16
C ARG A 98 12.52 -6.99 -0.45
N ASN A 99 13.25 -8.10 -0.42
CA ASN A 99 12.62 -9.41 -0.57
C ASN A 99 11.60 -9.61 0.57
N PRO A 100 10.35 -10.01 0.26
CA PRO A 100 9.32 -10.20 1.29
C PRO A 100 9.73 -11.16 2.42
N ARG A 101 10.64 -12.10 2.15
CA ARG A 101 11.15 -13.03 3.16
C ARG A 101 12.01 -12.35 4.22
N GLU A 102 12.48 -11.13 3.95
CA GLU A 102 13.30 -10.36 4.88
C GLU A 102 12.47 -9.46 5.79
N LEU A 103 11.14 -9.45 5.63
CA LEU A 103 10.27 -8.63 6.46
C LEU A 103 10.19 -9.18 7.88
N THR A 104 10.23 -8.26 8.85
CA THR A 104 10.05 -8.58 10.27
C THR A 104 8.55 -8.80 10.53
N MET A 105 8.23 -9.92 11.17
CA MET A 105 6.83 -10.23 11.49
C MET A 105 6.53 -9.95 12.97
N PRO A 106 5.34 -9.41 13.31
CA PRO A 106 4.30 -8.96 12.37
C PRO A 106 4.72 -7.72 11.59
N ILE A 107 4.20 -7.55 10.38
CA ILE A 107 4.55 -6.41 9.54
C ILE A 107 3.95 -5.10 10.05
N ASP A 108 2.81 -5.17 10.73
CA ASP A 108 2.15 -4.00 11.30
C ASP A 108 2.68 -3.75 12.71
N THR A 109 3.23 -2.57 12.94
CA THR A 109 3.66 -2.15 14.27
C THR A 109 2.62 -1.19 14.83
N PRO A 110 2.09 -1.45 16.05
CA PRO A 110 1.08 -0.56 16.65
C PRO A 110 1.58 0.88 16.78
N ALA A 111 0.66 1.84 16.60
CA ALA A 111 0.99 3.26 16.58
C ALA A 111 1.68 3.74 17.86
N ASP A 112 1.39 3.11 19.00
CA ASP A 112 1.91 3.48 20.31
C ASP A 112 3.30 2.90 20.62
N THR A 113 3.89 2.23 19.67
CA THR A 113 5.18 1.55 19.86
C THR A 113 6.36 2.40 19.44
#